data_27a479f1489d4d0c824734b00b2e04ae
#
_entry.id   27a479f1489d4d0c824734b00b2e04ae
#
_cell.length_a   1.000
_cell.length_b   1.000
_cell.length_c   1.000
_cell.angle_alpha   90.00
_cell.angle_beta   90.00
_cell.angle_gamma   90.00
#
_symmetry.space_group_name_H-M   'P 1'
#
loop_
_entity.id
_entity.type
_entity.pdbx_description
1 polymer ?
#
loop_
_entity_poly.entity_id
_entity_poly.type
_entity_poly.pdbx_seq_one_letter_code
_entity_poly.pdbx_strand_id
1 'polypeptide(L)'
;MIGDGPDRSRAEWLAVQKGLHQDVLFLGKQEEIREKLALADIMLMPSELESFGLAALEAMACEVVPIATRVGGVPEVIEHGKSGYLADVGDVATMARYAVELLTDEGRLQEMAKAARAVAQSRFCSSKIIPQYEDFYRRVLERSS
;
A
#
# COMPACT_ATOMS: atom_id res chain seq x y z
N MET A 1 -1.36 -0.81 13.67
CA MET A 1 -1.67 -1.86 12.68
C MET A 1 -3.18 -1.89 12.46
N ILE A 2 -3.63 -1.93 11.21
CA ILE A 2 -5.05 -2.02 10.82
C ILE A 2 -5.29 -3.42 10.25
N GLY A 3 -6.41 -4.03 10.60
CA GLY A 3 -6.80 -5.38 10.20
C GLY A 3 -6.95 -6.32 11.38
N ASP A 4 -7.46 -7.50 11.09
CA ASP A 4 -7.64 -8.59 12.05
C ASP A 4 -7.39 -9.92 11.35
N GLY A 5 -6.92 -10.91 12.11
CA GLY A 5 -6.61 -12.23 11.56
C GLY A 5 -6.06 -13.18 12.62
N PRO A 6 -5.81 -14.43 12.23
CA PRO A 6 -5.39 -15.47 13.18
C PRO A 6 -4.05 -15.16 13.87
N ASP A 7 -3.17 -14.40 13.22
CA ASP A 7 -1.84 -14.06 13.76
C ASP A 7 -1.84 -12.81 14.68
N ARG A 8 -2.99 -12.19 14.92
CA ARG A 8 -3.07 -10.98 15.76
C ARG A 8 -2.44 -11.16 17.13
N SER A 9 -2.85 -12.20 17.86
CA SER A 9 -2.32 -12.48 19.20
C SER A 9 -0.81 -12.71 19.20
N ARG A 10 -0.29 -13.34 18.13
CA ARG A 10 1.15 -13.54 17.94
C ARG A 10 1.87 -12.19 17.71
N ALA A 11 1.29 -11.30 16.91
CA ALA A 11 1.85 -9.98 16.65
C ALA A 11 1.86 -9.10 17.91
N GLU A 12 0.78 -9.12 18.71
CA GLU A 12 0.68 -8.43 20.01
C GLU A 12 1.74 -8.96 20.99
N TRP A 13 1.85 -10.29 21.11
CA TRP A 13 2.89 -10.91 21.92
C TRP A 13 4.30 -10.50 21.48
N LEU A 14 4.57 -10.49 20.18
CA LEU A 14 5.88 -10.10 19.63
C LEU A 14 6.20 -8.63 19.93
N ALA A 15 5.22 -7.73 19.86
CA ALA A 15 5.39 -6.33 20.24
C ALA A 15 5.81 -6.18 21.70
N VAL A 16 5.18 -6.96 22.60
CA VAL A 16 5.56 -7.00 24.02
C VAL A 16 7.00 -7.52 24.19
N GLN A 17 7.33 -8.65 23.55
CA GLN A 17 8.68 -9.25 23.66
C GLN A 17 9.79 -8.32 23.16
N LYS A 18 9.49 -7.46 22.19
CA LYS A 18 10.42 -6.45 21.66
C LYS A 18 10.38 -5.13 22.42
N GLY A 19 9.57 -4.98 23.47
CA GLY A 19 9.42 -3.74 24.23
C GLY A 19 8.68 -2.63 23.47
N LEU A 20 7.97 -2.97 22.39
CA LEU A 20 7.28 -2.04 21.48
C LEU A 20 5.78 -1.91 21.76
N HIS A 21 5.30 -2.43 22.89
CA HIS A 21 3.86 -2.49 23.21
C HIS A 21 3.20 -1.10 23.36
N GLN A 22 3.97 -0.06 23.67
CA GLN A 22 3.48 1.32 23.73
C GLN A 22 3.56 2.06 22.39
N ASP A 23 4.37 1.55 21.44
CA ASP A 23 4.60 2.17 20.15
C ASP A 23 3.76 1.55 19.03
N VAL A 24 3.15 0.37 19.28
CA VAL A 24 2.33 -0.35 18.30
C VAL A 24 0.88 -0.38 18.73
N LEU A 25 0.02 0.27 17.95
CA LEU A 25 -1.43 0.24 18.15
C LEU A 25 -2.09 -0.80 17.23
N PHE A 26 -2.85 -1.73 17.81
CA PHE A 26 -3.62 -2.75 17.10
C PHE A 26 -5.09 -2.31 17.01
N LEU A 27 -5.47 -1.70 15.89
CA LEU A 27 -6.78 -1.08 15.71
C LEU A 27 -7.88 -2.05 15.27
N GLY A 28 -7.53 -3.32 15.01
CA GLY A 28 -8.50 -4.29 14.50
C GLY A 28 -9.02 -3.94 13.12
N LYS A 29 -10.16 -4.55 12.75
CA LYS A 29 -10.84 -4.24 11.48
C LYS A 29 -11.43 -2.83 11.53
N GLN A 30 -11.17 -2.05 10.48
CA GLN A 30 -11.66 -0.69 10.32
C GLN A 30 -12.45 -0.58 9.03
N GLU A 31 -13.59 0.12 9.08
CA GLU A 31 -14.41 0.41 7.88
C GLU A 31 -13.94 1.69 7.19
N GLU A 32 -13.68 2.74 8.00
CA GLU A 32 -13.19 4.04 7.51
C GLU A 32 -11.66 4.13 7.67
N ILE A 33 -10.93 3.64 6.65
CA ILE A 33 -9.45 3.65 6.70
C ILE A 33 -8.82 4.94 6.16
N ARG A 34 -9.56 5.70 5.34
CA ARG A 34 -9.04 6.91 4.68
C ARG A 34 -8.49 7.94 5.67
N GLU A 35 -9.25 8.24 6.73
CA GLU A 35 -8.82 9.21 7.74
C GLU A 35 -7.55 8.75 8.47
N LYS A 36 -7.43 7.44 8.69
CA LYS A 36 -6.26 6.86 9.34
C LYS A 36 -5.04 6.82 8.42
N LEU A 37 -5.25 6.55 7.14
CA LEU A 37 -4.18 6.65 6.13
C LEU A 37 -3.68 8.09 6.02
N ALA A 38 -4.56 9.08 6.01
CA ALA A 38 -4.16 10.48 5.93
C ALA A 38 -3.31 10.99 7.11
N LEU A 39 -3.20 10.23 8.20
CA LEU A 39 -2.33 10.50 9.34
C LEU A 39 -0.99 9.75 9.26
N ALA A 40 -0.80 8.92 8.26
CA ALA A 40 0.39 8.10 8.11
C ALA A 40 1.38 8.73 7.12
N ASP A 41 2.66 8.55 7.38
CA ASP A 41 3.74 8.93 6.46
C ASP A 41 4.03 7.81 5.46
N ILE A 42 4.09 6.58 5.97
CA ILE A 42 4.36 5.38 5.18
C ILE A 42 3.35 4.26 5.49
N MET A 43 3.19 3.36 4.55
CA MET A 43 2.41 2.12 4.73
C MET A 43 3.29 0.91 4.46
N LEU A 44 3.36 -0.01 5.43
CA LEU A 44 4.01 -1.31 5.25
C LEU A 44 2.98 -2.36 4.85
N MET A 45 3.19 -3.01 3.71
CA MET A 45 2.32 -4.08 3.19
C MET A 45 3.16 -5.33 2.87
N PRO A 46 3.53 -6.15 3.88
CA PRO A 46 4.36 -7.34 3.72
C PRO A 46 3.54 -8.57 3.31
N SER A 47 2.64 -8.42 2.35
CA SER A 47 1.76 -9.50 1.90
C SER A 47 2.54 -10.61 1.19
N GLU A 48 2.20 -11.88 1.46
CA GLU A 48 2.71 -13.02 0.71
C GLU A 48 1.90 -13.26 -0.57
N LEU A 49 0.61 -12.90 -0.52
CA LEU A 49 -0.31 -12.98 -1.65
C LEU A 49 -1.10 -11.67 -1.74
N GLU A 50 -1.16 -11.10 -2.93
CA GLU A 50 -1.95 -9.91 -3.23
C GLU A 50 -2.40 -9.96 -4.69
N SER A 51 -3.67 -9.71 -4.96
CA SER A 51 -4.18 -9.72 -6.34
C SER A 51 -3.80 -8.48 -7.12
N PHE A 52 -4.04 -7.29 -6.55
CA PHE A 52 -3.81 -6.02 -7.23
C PHE A 52 -3.06 -4.99 -6.37
N GLY A 53 -3.29 -4.95 -5.05
CA GLY A 53 -2.68 -3.96 -4.17
C GLY A 53 -3.56 -2.74 -3.94
N LEU A 54 -4.88 -2.93 -3.81
CA LEU A 54 -5.82 -1.82 -3.55
C LEU A 54 -5.45 -1.01 -2.31
N ALA A 55 -5.01 -1.67 -1.24
CA ALA A 55 -4.59 -0.98 -0.02
C ALA A 55 -3.40 -0.05 -0.25
N ALA A 56 -2.42 -0.48 -1.09
CA ALA A 56 -1.31 0.38 -1.48
C ALA A 56 -1.80 1.57 -2.32
N LEU A 57 -2.72 1.34 -3.26
CA LEU A 57 -3.29 2.40 -4.09
C LEU A 57 -4.08 3.43 -3.26
N GLU A 58 -4.84 2.98 -2.26
CA GLU A 58 -5.54 3.85 -1.31
C GLU A 58 -4.56 4.70 -0.49
N ALA A 59 -3.46 4.11 -0.02
CA ALA A 59 -2.39 4.83 0.65
C ALA A 59 -1.77 5.89 -0.27
N MET A 60 -1.40 5.53 -1.50
CA MET A 60 -0.86 6.45 -2.51
C MET A 60 -1.82 7.62 -2.79
N ALA A 61 -3.12 7.36 -2.88
CA ALA A 61 -4.13 8.41 -3.08
C ALA A 61 -4.18 9.42 -1.90
N CYS A 62 -3.77 9.00 -0.70
CA CYS A 62 -3.67 9.83 0.49
C CYS A 62 -2.27 10.46 0.70
N GLU A 63 -1.37 10.38 -0.29
CA GLU A 63 0.05 10.81 -0.16
C GLU A 63 0.83 10.01 0.90
N VAL A 64 0.45 8.77 1.14
CA VAL A 64 1.17 7.84 2.01
C VAL A 64 2.05 6.95 1.15
N VAL A 65 3.35 6.88 1.46
CA VAL A 65 4.30 6.12 0.66
C VAL A 65 4.21 4.62 0.98
N PRO A 66 3.85 3.76 0.02
CA PRO A 66 3.80 2.33 0.25
C PRO A 66 5.19 1.70 0.17
N ILE A 67 5.47 0.82 1.12
CA ILE A 67 6.58 -0.14 1.09
C ILE A 67 5.94 -1.52 1.10
N ALA A 68 5.96 -2.21 -0.03
CA ALA A 68 5.19 -3.43 -0.24
C ALA A 68 6.06 -4.57 -0.77
N THR A 69 5.54 -5.78 -0.68
CA THR A 69 6.16 -6.95 -1.31
C THR A 69 5.83 -6.99 -2.82
N ARG A 70 6.78 -7.50 -3.60
CA ARG A 70 6.69 -7.65 -5.06
C ARG A 70 5.88 -8.91 -5.41
N VAL A 71 4.56 -8.86 -5.18
CA VAL A 71 3.64 -9.97 -5.44
C VAL A 71 2.42 -9.52 -6.23
N GLY A 72 1.86 -10.42 -7.02
CA GLY A 72 0.64 -10.18 -7.81
C GLY A 72 0.71 -8.92 -8.65
N GLY A 73 -0.33 -8.10 -8.60
CA GLY A 73 -0.43 -6.82 -9.31
C GLY A 73 0.25 -5.63 -8.64
N VAL A 74 0.85 -5.79 -7.46
CA VAL A 74 1.51 -4.69 -6.73
C VAL A 74 2.57 -3.96 -7.56
N PRO A 75 3.43 -4.65 -8.38
CA PRO A 75 4.38 -3.99 -9.25
C PRO A 75 3.77 -3.15 -10.38
N GLU A 76 2.48 -3.35 -10.67
CA GLU A 76 1.76 -2.52 -11.65
C GLU A 76 1.29 -1.19 -11.02
N VAL A 77 1.12 -1.18 -9.70
CA VAL A 77 0.67 -0.02 -8.92
C VAL A 77 1.84 0.85 -8.48
N ILE A 78 2.90 0.23 -7.96
CA ILE A 78 4.05 0.92 -7.37
C ILE A 78 5.24 0.96 -8.33
N GLU A 79 5.68 2.16 -8.69
CA GLU A 79 6.96 2.40 -9.38
C GLU A 79 8.07 2.43 -8.34
N HIS A 80 8.86 1.33 -8.26
CA HIS A 80 9.91 1.17 -7.26
C HIS A 80 10.93 2.32 -7.27
N GLY A 81 11.18 2.88 -6.10
CA GLY A 81 12.12 4.01 -5.91
C GLY A 81 11.57 5.37 -6.34
N LYS A 82 10.33 5.43 -6.86
CA LYS A 82 9.71 6.68 -7.34
C LYS A 82 8.38 6.97 -6.63
N SER A 83 7.45 6.03 -6.62
CA SER A 83 6.14 6.19 -5.96
C SER A 83 5.95 5.27 -4.76
N GLY A 84 6.99 4.58 -4.33
CA GLY A 84 7.05 3.65 -3.23
C GLY A 84 8.20 2.67 -3.38
N TYR A 85 8.30 1.75 -2.47
CA TYR A 85 9.33 0.70 -2.50
C TYR A 85 8.72 -0.69 -2.62
N LEU A 86 9.44 -1.56 -3.35
CA LEU A 86 9.11 -2.98 -3.48
C LEU A 86 10.26 -3.81 -2.94
N ALA A 87 9.95 -4.78 -2.08
CA ALA A 87 10.87 -5.78 -1.55
C ALA A 87 10.40 -7.19 -1.90
N ASP A 88 11.26 -8.18 -1.77
CA ASP A 88 10.86 -9.57 -1.96
C ASP A 88 10.06 -10.08 -0.75
N VAL A 89 9.25 -11.12 -0.96
CA VAL A 89 8.46 -11.75 0.11
C VAL A 89 9.40 -12.26 1.21
N GLY A 90 9.11 -11.87 2.46
CA GLY A 90 9.91 -12.24 3.62
C GLY A 90 11.17 -11.40 3.84
N ASP A 91 11.52 -10.49 2.93
CA ASP A 91 12.67 -9.58 3.11
C ASP A 91 12.32 -8.38 4.02
N VAL A 92 12.08 -8.71 5.28
CA VAL A 92 11.75 -7.72 6.33
C VAL A 92 12.88 -6.71 6.53
N ALA A 93 14.14 -7.14 6.33
CA ALA A 93 15.31 -6.28 6.52
C ALA A 93 15.34 -5.14 5.48
N THR A 94 15.08 -5.44 4.23
CA THR A 94 14.98 -4.42 3.17
C THR A 94 13.78 -3.50 3.39
N MET A 95 12.61 -4.03 3.78
CA MET A 95 11.46 -3.19 4.10
C MET A 95 11.74 -2.23 5.26
N ALA A 96 12.37 -2.72 6.33
CA ALA A 96 12.76 -1.89 7.46
C ALA A 96 13.76 -0.80 7.06
N ARG A 97 14.75 -1.14 6.24
CA ARG A 97 15.73 -0.16 5.71
C ARG A 97 15.06 0.94 4.90
N TYR A 98 14.12 0.61 4.01
CA TYR A 98 13.36 1.61 3.25
C TYR A 98 12.50 2.49 4.15
N ALA A 99 11.88 1.91 5.19
CA ALA A 99 11.10 2.67 6.16
C ALA A 99 11.97 3.69 6.90
N VAL A 100 13.13 3.26 7.41
CA VAL A 100 14.08 4.15 8.09
C VAL A 100 14.60 5.23 7.15
N GLU A 101 14.97 4.89 5.92
CA GLU A 101 15.43 5.83 4.91
C GLU A 101 14.41 6.95 4.67
N LEU A 102 13.14 6.61 4.47
CA LEU A 102 12.08 7.60 4.25
C LEU A 102 11.79 8.44 5.49
N LEU A 103 11.71 7.81 6.66
CA LEU A 103 11.37 8.52 7.90
C LEU A 103 12.51 9.40 8.43
N THR A 104 13.73 9.24 7.93
CA THR A 104 14.89 10.07 8.27
C THR A 104 15.23 11.13 7.22
N ASP A 105 14.60 11.08 6.04
CA ASP A 105 14.76 12.07 4.96
C ASP A 105 13.38 12.62 4.55
N GLU A 106 12.97 13.69 5.22
CA GLU A 106 11.67 14.34 4.99
C GLU A 106 11.51 14.82 3.53
N GLY A 107 12.58 15.32 2.91
CA GLY A 107 12.55 15.80 1.53
C GLY A 107 12.21 14.66 0.55
N ARG A 108 12.89 13.52 0.71
CA ARG A 108 12.65 12.32 -0.08
C ARG A 108 11.25 11.73 0.18
N LEU A 109 10.81 11.70 1.42
CA LEU A 109 9.47 11.25 1.79
C LEU A 109 8.40 12.08 1.08
N GLN A 110 8.47 13.40 1.15
CA GLN A 110 7.50 14.30 0.52
C GLN A 110 7.51 14.21 -1.02
N GLU A 111 8.69 14.09 -1.63
CA GLU A 111 8.82 13.91 -3.08
C GLU A 111 8.14 12.61 -3.52
N MET A 112 8.43 11.50 -2.84
CA MET A 112 7.85 10.19 -3.15
C MET A 112 6.35 10.14 -2.88
N ALA A 113 5.87 10.78 -1.82
CA ALA A 113 4.43 10.88 -1.50
C ALA A 113 3.64 11.61 -2.60
N LYS A 114 4.16 12.73 -3.10
CA LYS A 114 3.57 13.45 -4.25
C LYS A 114 3.58 12.61 -5.51
N ALA A 115 4.67 11.89 -5.77
CA ALA A 115 4.78 10.99 -6.92
C ALA A 115 3.78 9.82 -6.80
N ALA A 116 3.63 9.25 -5.60
CA ALA A 116 2.65 8.20 -5.32
C ALA A 116 1.23 8.67 -5.66
N ARG A 117 0.80 9.82 -5.15
CA ARG A 117 -0.51 10.39 -5.46
C ARG A 117 -0.68 10.70 -6.94
N ALA A 118 0.33 11.24 -7.59
CA ALA A 118 0.27 11.51 -9.03
C ALA A 118 0.06 10.22 -9.85
N VAL A 119 0.71 9.12 -9.49
CA VAL A 119 0.48 7.80 -10.11
C VAL A 119 -0.95 7.34 -9.86
N ALA A 120 -1.45 7.37 -8.62
CA ALA A 120 -2.81 6.98 -8.28
C ALA A 120 -3.86 7.77 -9.10
N GLN A 121 -3.74 9.08 -9.16
CA GLN A 121 -4.66 9.94 -9.90
C GLN A 121 -4.54 9.79 -11.42
N SER A 122 -3.32 9.68 -11.95
CA SER A 122 -3.13 9.64 -13.40
C SER A 122 -3.46 8.31 -14.04
N ARG A 123 -3.30 7.19 -13.30
CA ARG A 123 -3.46 5.84 -13.85
C ARG A 123 -4.71 5.12 -13.36
N PHE A 124 -5.13 5.35 -12.11
CA PHE A 124 -6.13 4.52 -11.43
C PHE A 124 -7.38 5.28 -10.97
N CYS A 125 -7.55 6.54 -11.37
CA CYS A 125 -8.76 7.28 -11.07
C CYS A 125 -9.99 6.63 -11.74
N SER A 126 -11.10 6.54 -11.02
CA SER A 126 -12.36 5.95 -11.50
C SER A 126 -12.82 6.57 -12.82
N SER A 127 -12.66 7.88 -13.00
CA SER A 127 -13.00 8.59 -14.23
C SER A 127 -12.19 8.12 -15.46
N LYS A 128 -11.07 7.43 -15.26
CA LYS A 128 -10.25 6.83 -16.33
C LYS A 128 -10.50 5.33 -16.48
N ILE A 129 -10.64 4.64 -15.36
CA ILE A 129 -10.77 3.19 -15.35
C ILE A 129 -12.17 2.75 -15.79
N ILE A 130 -13.24 3.42 -15.32
CA ILE A 130 -14.61 3.06 -15.67
C ILE A 130 -14.83 3.07 -17.20
N PRO A 131 -14.47 4.14 -17.95
CA PRO A 131 -14.63 4.14 -19.40
C PRO A 131 -13.87 3.02 -20.13
N GLN A 132 -12.71 2.60 -19.60
CA GLN A 132 -11.95 1.48 -20.18
C GLN A 132 -12.71 0.15 -20.02
N TYR A 133 -13.36 -0.07 -18.85
CA TYR A 133 -14.21 -1.24 -18.65
C TYR A 133 -15.46 -1.21 -19.56
N GLU A 134 -16.11 -0.05 -19.67
CA GLU A 134 -17.27 0.11 -20.55
C GLU A 134 -16.91 -0.18 -22.02
N ASP A 135 -15.78 0.35 -22.50
CA ASP A 135 -15.28 0.09 -23.85
C ASP A 135 -14.88 -1.38 -24.05
N PHE A 136 -14.31 -2.01 -23.04
CA PHE A 136 -13.99 -3.42 -23.10
C PHE A 136 -15.26 -4.27 -23.23
N TYR A 137 -16.28 -4.03 -22.41
CA TYR A 137 -17.54 -4.76 -22.48
C TYR A 137 -18.25 -4.53 -23.83
N ARG A 138 -18.26 -3.31 -24.34
CA ARG A 138 -18.85 -2.99 -25.64
C ARG A 138 -18.19 -3.81 -26.77
N ARG A 139 -16.86 -3.85 -26.79
CA ARG A 139 -16.11 -4.65 -27.78
C ARG A 139 -16.36 -6.15 -27.67
N VAL A 140 -16.54 -6.68 -26.46
CA VAL A 140 -16.86 -8.11 -26.28
C VAL A 140 -18.25 -8.43 -26.84
N LEU A 141 -19.24 -7.58 -26.56
CA LEU A 141 -20.60 -7.76 -27.07
C LEU A 141 -20.67 -7.70 -28.60
N GLU A 142 -19.98 -6.76 -29.23
CA GLU A 142 -19.91 -6.63 -30.69
C GLU A 142 -19.28 -7.85 -31.39
N ARG A 143 -18.36 -8.55 -30.73
CA ARG A 143 -17.73 -9.77 -31.25
C ARG A 143 -18.58 -11.02 -31.09
N SER A 144 -19.59 -10.96 -30.24
CA SER A 144 -20.49 -12.10 -29.93
C SER A 144 -21.80 -12.03 -30.72
N SER A 145 -21.99 -10.97 -31.49
CA SER A 145 -23.11 -10.75 -32.44
C SER A 145 -22.68 -11.07 -33.86
#